data_0af06e18002e224a3bb4393e1d5962c2
#
_entry.id   0af06e18002e224a3bb4393e1d5962c2
#
_cell.length_a   1.000
_cell.length_b   1.000
_cell.length_c   1.000
_cell.angle_alpha   90.00
_cell.angle_beta   90.00
_cell.angle_gamma   90.00
#
_symmetry.space_group_name_H-M   'P 1'
#
loop_
_entity.id
_entity.type
_entity.pdbx_description
1 polymer ?
#
loop_
_entity_poly.entity_id
_entity_poly.type
_entity_poly.pdbx_seq_one_letter_code
_entity_poly.pdbx_strand_id
1 'polypeptide(L)'
;MQVACPAGAEDDERAFYTGVLGWPELPKPPLLAARGGCWFQVPGVGGPDGELHVGVEADFRPALKAHPAFVVDVDTVAAAIEASGRSVTWADPAEIPGRRRFHTFDAVGNRLEFLEG
;
A
#
# COMPACT_ATOMS: atom_id res chain seq x y z
N MET A 1 -9.12 -3.84 1.70
CA MET A 1 -8.54 -3.73 0.36
C MET A 1 -7.59 -4.88 0.10
N GLN A 2 -7.38 -5.23 -1.14
CA GLN A 2 -6.47 -6.33 -1.47
C GLN A 2 -5.60 -6.00 -2.66
N VAL A 3 -4.32 -6.36 -2.56
CA VAL A 3 -3.36 -6.41 -3.66
C VAL A 3 -2.77 -7.82 -3.71
N ALA A 4 -2.01 -8.11 -4.74
CA ALA A 4 -1.39 -9.41 -4.90
C ALA A 4 0.13 -9.31 -4.88
N CYS A 5 0.80 -10.44 -4.68
CA CYS A 5 2.25 -10.56 -4.83
C CYS A 5 2.59 -11.95 -5.36
N PRO A 6 3.78 -12.12 -5.96
CA PRO A 6 4.24 -13.46 -6.30
C PRO A 6 4.59 -14.26 -5.05
N ALA A 7 4.57 -15.56 -5.16
CA ALA A 7 4.96 -16.45 -4.07
C ALA A 7 6.39 -16.12 -3.60
N GLY A 8 6.59 -16.04 -2.29
CA GLY A 8 7.88 -15.73 -1.69
C GLY A 8 8.23 -14.26 -1.57
N ALA A 9 7.35 -13.34 -1.98
CA ALA A 9 7.60 -11.90 -1.92
C ALA A 9 7.05 -11.24 -0.65
N GLU A 10 6.52 -11.99 0.29
CA GLU A 10 5.88 -11.43 1.48
C GLU A 10 6.83 -10.58 2.32
N ASP A 11 8.11 -10.99 2.46
CA ASP A 11 9.09 -10.21 3.22
C ASP A 11 9.38 -8.86 2.55
N ASP A 12 9.38 -8.79 1.23
CA ASP A 12 9.54 -7.53 0.50
C ASP A 12 8.33 -6.61 0.74
N GLU A 13 7.14 -7.17 0.76
CA GLU A 13 5.92 -6.41 1.08
C GLU A 13 5.91 -5.93 2.53
N ARG A 14 6.38 -6.75 3.49
CA ARG A 14 6.54 -6.34 4.89
C ARG A 14 7.53 -5.19 5.02
N ALA A 15 8.63 -5.25 4.29
CA ALA A 15 9.62 -4.18 4.32
C ALA A 15 9.04 -2.85 3.82
N PHE A 16 8.12 -2.89 2.86
CA PHE A 16 7.46 -1.70 2.36
C PHE A 16 6.33 -1.24 3.30
N TYR A 17 5.31 -2.06 3.52
CA TYR A 17 4.12 -1.62 4.26
C TYR A 17 4.41 -1.37 5.74
N THR A 18 5.16 -2.20 6.39
CA THR A 18 5.55 -1.98 7.78
C THR A 18 6.83 -1.17 7.90
N GLY A 19 7.86 -1.49 7.12
CA GLY A 19 9.16 -0.84 7.22
C GLY A 19 9.16 0.61 6.75
N VAL A 20 8.50 0.92 5.65
CA VAL A 20 8.45 2.28 5.08
C VAL A 20 7.23 3.04 5.57
N LEU A 21 6.04 2.46 5.45
CA LEU A 21 4.79 3.15 5.80
C LEU A 21 4.47 3.08 7.30
N GLY A 22 5.08 2.15 8.04
CA GLY A 22 4.83 1.99 9.47
C GLY A 22 3.50 1.31 9.79
N TRP A 23 2.88 0.62 8.83
CA TRP A 23 1.63 -0.06 9.05
C TRP A 23 1.86 -1.39 9.79
N PRO A 24 1.21 -1.62 10.93
CA PRO A 24 1.38 -2.88 11.67
C PRO A 24 0.91 -4.07 10.85
N GLU A 25 1.66 -5.17 10.91
CA GLU A 25 1.20 -6.42 10.32
C GLU A 25 0.15 -7.07 11.23
N LEU A 26 -0.91 -7.60 10.65
CA LEU A 26 -1.98 -8.31 11.35
C LEU A 26 -1.79 -9.82 11.22
N PRO A 27 -2.06 -10.60 12.29
CA PRO A 27 -2.00 -12.05 12.19
C PRO A 27 -3.14 -12.57 11.30
N LYS A 28 -2.83 -13.59 10.50
CA LYS A 28 -3.84 -14.27 9.68
C LYS A 28 -4.39 -15.49 10.43
N PRO A 29 -5.69 -15.78 10.28
CA PRO A 29 -6.24 -17.05 10.78
C PRO A 29 -5.49 -18.25 10.19
N PRO A 30 -5.34 -19.37 10.95
CA PRO A 30 -4.48 -20.49 10.53
C PRO A 30 -4.79 -21.05 9.13
N LEU A 31 -6.07 -21.18 8.76
CA LEU A 31 -6.44 -21.70 7.45
C LEU A 31 -6.01 -20.75 6.31
N LEU A 32 -6.06 -19.45 6.54
CA LEU A 32 -5.63 -18.46 5.56
C LEU A 32 -4.12 -18.29 5.55
N ALA A 33 -3.47 -18.41 6.71
CA ALA A 33 -2.03 -18.34 6.82
C ALA A 33 -1.33 -19.39 5.95
N ALA A 34 -1.93 -20.58 5.82
CA ALA A 34 -1.41 -21.66 5.00
C ALA A 34 -1.37 -21.32 3.49
N ARG A 35 -2.14 -20.33 3.05
CA ARG A 35 -2.19 -19.88 1.64
C ARG A 35 -1.08 -18.89 1.29
N GLY A 36 -0.27 -18.48 2.26
CA GLY A 36 0.71 -17.42 2.08
C GLY A 36 0.07 -16.03 2.11
N GLY A 37 0.86 -15.00 1.80
CA GLY A 37 0.43 -13.62 1.87
C GLY A 37 0.53 -13.05 3.29
N CYS A 38 0.17 -11.78 3.43
CA CYS A 38 0.23 -11.07 4.70
C CYS A 38 -0.81 -9.96 4.75
N TRP A 39 -1.18 -9.54 5.96
CA TRP A 39 -2.19 -8.51 6.20
C TRP A 39 -1.60 -7.37 7.00
N PHE A 40 -2.05 -6.14 6.72
CA PHE A 40 -1.59 -4.95 7.41
C PHE A 40 -2.77 -4.10 7.86
N GLN A 41 -2.62 -3.47 9.02
CA GLN A 41 -3.56 -2.48 9.51
C GLN A 41 -3.25 -1.14 8.85
N VAL A 42 -4.26 -0.55 8.20
CA VAL A 42 -4.14 0.77 7.57
C VAL A 42 -4.73 1.81 8.53
N PRO A 43 -3.91 2.73 9.07
CA PRO A 43 -4.41 3.74 9.99
C PRO A 43 -5.51 4.60 9.35
N GLY A 44 -6.63 4.79 10.04
CA GLY A 44 -7.69 5.68 9.59
C GLY A 44 -7.36 7.13 9.88
N VAL A 45 -7.77 8.01 8.96
CA VAL A 45 -7.67 9.47 9.15
C VAL A 45 -9.08 10.03 9.28
N GLY A 46 -9.46 10.36 10.51
CA GLY A 46 -10.80 10.84 10.79
C GLY A 46 -11.89 9.77 10.80
N GLY A 47 -11.50 8.50 10.88
CA GLY A 47 -12.41 7.35 10.88
C GLY A 47 -11.72 6.09 11.39
N PRO A 48 -12.38 4.93 11.33
CA PRO A 48 -11.78 3.68 11.80
C PRO A 48 -10.62 3.24 10.91
N ASP A 49 -9.73 2.41 11.47
CA ASP A 49 -8.66 1.79 10.72
C ASP A 49 -9.23 0.80 9.70
N GLY A 50 -8.51 0.65 8.58
CA GLY A 50 -8.81 -0.35 7.57
C GLY A 50 -7.79 -1.49 7.58
N GLU A 51 -7.94 -2.39 6.62
CA GLU A 51 -7.01 -3.50 6.41
C GLU A 51 -6.60 -3.59 4.95
N LEU A 52 -5.31 -3.87 4.73
CA LEU A 52 -4.79 -4.22 3.42
C LEU A 52 -4.37 -5.70 3.46
N HIS A 53 -4.93 -6.50 2.58
CA HIS A 53 -4.56 -7.90 2.42
C HIS A 53 -3.67 -8.05 1.20
N VAL A 54 -2.54 -8.72 1.37
CA VAL A 54 -1.64 -9.10 0.26
C VAL A 54 -1.81 -10.58 0.04
N GLY A 55 -2.35 -10.96 -1.12
CA GLY A 55 -2.59 -12.36 -1.49
C GLY A 55 -1.54 -12.86 -2.48
N VAL A 56 -1.13 -14.12 -2.33
CA VAL A 56 -0.25 -14.76 -3.30
C VAL A 56 -1.03 -15.13 -4.55
N GLU A 57 -0.51 -14.74 -5.71
CA GLU A 57 -1.13 -14.99 -7.01
C GLU A 57 -0.14 -15.67 -7.94
N ALA A 58 -0.53 -16.84 -8.48
CA ALA A 58 0.25 -17.51 -9.52
C ALA A 58 0.28 -16.64 -10.78
N ASP A 59 1.42 -16.63 -11.48
CA ASP A 59 1.61 -15.79 -12.67
C ASP A 59 1.33 -14.31 -12.41
N PHE A 60 1.76 -13.83 -11.25
CA PHE A 60 1.52 -12.46 -10.80
C PHE A 60 1.95 -11.42 -11.83
N ARG A 61 1.06 -10.46 -12.09
CA ARG A 61 1.35 -9.26 -12.88
C ARG A 61 0.69 -8.07 -12.19
N PRO A 62 1.42 -6.98 -11.93
CA PRO A 62 0.81 -5.77 -11.37
C PRO A 62 -0.28 -5.25 -12.31
N ALA A 63 -1.40 -4.83 -11.74
CA ALA A 63 -2.46 -4.21 -12.52
C ALA A 63 -1.97 -2.87 -13.11
N LEU A 64 -2.28 -2.63 -14.38
CA LEU A 64 -1.86 -1.40 -15.06
C LEU A 64 -2.70 -0.19 -14.65
N LYS A 65 -3.97 -0.40 -14.32
CA LYS A 65 -4.91 0.67 -14.00
C LYS A 65 -5.48 0.57 -12.60
N ALA A 66 -5.99 -0.59 -12.21
CA ALA A 66 -6.62 -0.78 -10.90
C ALA A 66 -5.59 -0.60 -9.78
N HIS A 67 -5.97 0.16 -8.75
CA HIS A 67 -5.10 0.41 -7.62
C HIS A 67 -5.91 0.84 -6.40
N PRO A 68 -5.47 0.50 -5.19
CA PRO A 68 -6.09 1.01 -3.97
C PRO A 68 -5.71 2.47 -3.74
N ALA A 69 -6.58 3.19 -3.03
CA ALA A 69 -6.33 4.56 -2.61
C ALA A 69 -6.47 4.65 -1.09
N PHE A 70 -5.56 5.36 -0.46
CA PHE A 70 -5.50 5.50 1.00
C PHE A 70 -5.54 6.98 1.38
N VAL A 71 -6.39 7.31 2.35
CA VAL A 71 -6.43 8.65 2.94
C VAL A 71 -5.34 8.73 4.01
N VAL A 72 -4.42 9.67 3.86
CA VAL A 72 -3.26 9.80 4.76
C VAL A 72 -2.86 11.27 4.91
N ASP A 73 -1.93 11.54 5.83
CA ASP A 73 -1.13 12.76 5.81
C ASP A 73 -0.12 12.62 4.67
N VAL A 74 -0.42 13.23 3.52
CA VAL A 74 0.36 13.00 2.28
C VAL A 74 1.81 13.46 2.38
N ASP A 75 2.09 14.54 3.12
CA ASP A 75 3.46 15.03 3.24
C ASP A 75 4.32 14.08 4.08
N THR A 76 3.79 13.57 5.19
CA THR A 76 4.49 12.61 6.04
C THR A 76 4.76 11.31 5.29
N VAL A 77 3.77 10.79 4.59
CA VAL A 77 3.90 9.52 3.87
C VAL A 77 4.83 9.67 2.67
N ALA A 78 4.70 10.74 1.89
CA ALA A 78 5.60 11.02 0.77
C ALA A 78 7.06 11.11 1.23
N ALA A 79 7.31 11.81 2.34
CA ALA A 79 8.66 11.95 2.89
C ALA A 79 9.26 10.59 3.30
N ALA A 80 8.46 9.70 3.91
CA ALA A 80 8.91 8.37 4.29
C ALA A 80 9.25 7.51 3.07
N ILE A 81 8.42 7.58 2.02
CA ILE A 81 8.63 6.83 0.78
C ILE A 81 9.92 7.32 0.09
N GLU A 82 10.10 8.64 -0.03
CA GLU A 82 11.29 9.22 -0.64
C GLU A 82 12.55 8.91 0.16
N ALA A 83 12.49 8.96 1.49
CA ALA A 83 13.61 8.59 2.35
C ALA A 83 14.05 7.14 2.19
N SER A 84 13.16 6.26 1.76
CA SER A 84 13.45 4.85 1.47
C SER A 84 14.10 4.65 0.09
N GLY A 85 14.28 5.72 -0.70
CA GLY A 85 14.83 5.66 -2.05
C GLY A 85 13.79 5.37 -3.13
N ARG A 86 12.49 5.38 -2.79
CA ARG A 86 11.41 5.14 -3.74
C ARG A 86 10.85 6.45 -4.27
N SER A 87 10.28 6.41 -5.47
CA SER A 87 9.74 7.60 -6.12
C SER A 87 8.29 7.88 -5.72
N VAL A 88 7.96 9.16 -5.72
CA VAL A 88 6.61 9.68 -5.50
C VAL A 88 6.26 10.55 -6.70
N THR A 89 5.09 10.30 -7.29
CA THR A 89 4.62 11.06 -8.44
C THR A 89 3.37 11.84 -8.04
N TRP A 90 3.52 13.15 -7.85
CA TRP A 90 2.40 14.02 -7.49
C TRP A 90 1.47 14.22 -8.69
N ALA A 91 0.17 14.10 -8.45
CA ALA A 91 -0.84 14.36 -9.46
C ALA A 91 -1.02 15.86 -9.68
N ASP A 92 -1.56 16.23 -10.85
CA ASP A 92 -1.91 17.61 -11.16
C ASP A 92 -2.96 18.11 -10.15
N PRO A 93 -2.68 19.23 -9.43
CA PRO A 93 -3.64 19.77 -8.47
C PRO A 93 -5.00 20.14 -9.06
N ALA A 94 -5.08 20.35 -10.36
CA ALA A 94 -6.32 20.68 -11.05
C ALA A 94 -7.25 19.47 -11.19
N GLU A 95 -6.73 18.25 -11.11
CA GLU A 95 -7.54 17.05 -11.30
C GLU A 95 -8.57 16.85 -10.19
N ILE A 96 -8.15 17.04 -8.93
CA ILE A 96 -9.05 17.06 -7.77
C ILE A 96 -8.74 18.33 -6.98
N PRO A 97 -9.41 19.45 -7.26
CA PRO A 97 -9.12 20.72 -6.58
C PRO A 97 -9.31 20.63 -5.08
N GLY A 98 -8.33 21.13 -4.32
CA GLY A 98 -8.36 21.13 -2.86
C GLY A 98 -8.00 19.80 -2.20
N ARG A 99 -7.60 18.81 -2.97
CA ARG A 99 -7.26 17.48 -2.45
C ARG A 99 -5.97 16.99 -3.10
N ARG A 100 -4.85 17.13 -2.40
CA ARG A 100 -3.55 16.70 -2.91
C ARG A 100 -3.44 15.20 -2.90
N ARG A 101 -2.80 14.63 -3.91
CA ARG A 101 -2.60 13.19 -4.02
C ARG A 101 -1.35 12.84 -4.80
N PHE A 102 -0.82 11.66 -4.54
CA PHE A 102 0.32 11.14 -5.30
C PHE A 102 0.18 9.64 -5.52
N HIS A 103 0.96 9.14 -6.46
CA HIS A 103 1.07 7.71 -6.76
C HIS A 103 2.47 7.22 -6.49
N THR A 104 2.57 5.96 -6.11
CA THR A 104 3.82 5.22 -5.98
C THR A 104 3.55 3.75 -6.27
N PHE A 105 4.56 2.92 -6.08
CA PHE A 105 4.46 1.48 -6.25
C PHE A 105 4.96 0.79 -4.98
N ASP A 106 4.35 -0.35 -4.63
CA ASP A 106 4.86 -1.15 -3.54
C ASP A 106 6.08 -1.98 -4.00
N ALA A 107 6.57 -2.89 -3.14
CA ALA A 107 7.81 -3.62 -3.39
C ALA A 107 7.76 -4.54 -4.62
N VAL A 108 6.57 -4.93 -5.06
CA VAL A 108 6.39 -5.83 -6.21
C VAL A 108 5.76 -5.15 -7.42
N GLY A 109 5.57 -3.83 -7.36
CA GLY A 109 5.08 -3.04 -8.47
C GLY A 109 3.58 -2.78 -8.50
N ASN A 110 2.85 -3.12 -7.45
CA ASN A 110 1.44 -2.70 -7.35
C ASN A 110 1.36 -1.18 -7.26
N ARG A 111 0.52 -0.58 -8.10
CA ARG A 111 0.29 0.85 -8.06
C ARG A 111 -0.53 1.22 -6.83
N LEU A 112 -0.13 2.30 -6.16
CA LEU A 112 -0.80 2.81 -4.96
C LEU A 112 -1.09 4.29 -5.14
N GLU A 113 -2.23 4.74 -4.59
CA GLU A 113 -2.56 6.16 -4.53
C GLU A 113 -2.71 6.58 -3.07
N PHE A 114 -2.15 7.74 -2.74
CA PHE A 114 -2.29 8.35 -1.42
C PHE A 114 -2.87 9.75 -1.59
N LEU A 115 -3.88 10.09 -0.79
CA LEU A 115 -4.58 11.37 -0.94
C LEU A 115 -5.03 11.92 0.40
N GLU A 116 -5.22 13.24 0.41
CA GLU A 116 -5.75 13.95 1.58
C GLU A 116 -7.20 13.59 1.83
N GLY A 117 -7.61 13.70 3.08
CA GLY A 117 -9.00 13.49 3.48
C GLY A 117 -9.94 14.61 3.06
#